data_7e1af39a3f4145dcf5db1e5fff32f981
#
_entry.id   7e1af39a3f4145dcf5db1e5fff32f981
#
_cell.length_a   1.000
_cell.length_b   1.000
_cell.length_c   1.000
_cell.angle_alpha   90.00
_cell.angle_beta   90.00
_cell.angle_gamma   90.00
#
_symmetry.space_group_name_H-M   'P 1'
#
loop_
_entity.id
_entity.type
_entity.pdbx_description
1 polymer ?
#
loop_
_entity_poly.entity_id
_entity_poly.type
_entity_poly.pdbx_seq_one_letter_code
_entity_poly.pdbx_strand_id
1 'polypeptide(L)'
;GSYEPTDRRVVAVEPSREMIGQRPAGAAPAVQAPATALPFAAGAFAAALAVLTVHHWPDRAGGLAELRRVTRDRVVILTWAPDAAGFWLTEDYFPELVAIDRAIFPTREEMERTLGPVELRPLPIPHDCVDGFLGAYWRRPHAYLDAVVRGAISTFGKMADVEPGLERLRRDLDDGTWMRRHGGLLERAELDLGYRLVVAPTPLPLAA
;
A
#
# COMPACT_ATOMS: atom_id res chain seq x y z
N GLY A 1 -0.41 -12.45 -3.85
CA GLY A 1 0.47 -12.96 -3.14
C GLY A 1 1.96 -12.70 -3.14
N SER A 2 2.47 -11.63 -3.78
CA SER A 2 3.94 -11.39 -3.86
C SER A 2 4.62 -11.19 -2.49
N TYR A 3 3.85 -10.88 -1.45
CA TYR A 3 4.36 -10.60 -0.10
C TYR A 3 4.09 -11.74 0.90
N GLU A 4 3.72 -12.91 0.44
CA GLU A 4 3.47 -14.04 1.33
C GLU A 4 4.78 -14.57 1.94
N PRO A 5 4.91 -14.63 3.29
CA PRO A 5 6.07 -15.23 3.92
C PRO A 5 6.19 -16.71 3.54
N THR A 6 7.38 -17.14 3.18
CA THR A 6 7.64 -18.54 2.78
C THR A 6 8.03 -19.45 3.96
N ASP A 7 8.39 -18.85 5.09
CA ASP A 7 8.82 -19.52 6.33
C ASP A 7 7.66 -19.81 7.31
N ARG A 8 6.41 -19.50 6.90
CA ARG A 8 5.22 -19.57 7.75
C ARG A 8 4.04 -20.20 7.03
N ARG A 9 3.11 -20.75 7.80
CA ARG A 9 1.81 -21.17 7.26
C ARG A 9 0.94 -19.92 7.05
N VAL A 10 0.56 -19.68 5.82
CA VAL A 10 -0.25 -18.53 5.41
C VAL A 10 -1.57 -19.02 4.85
N VAL A 11 -2.64 -18.27 5.11
CA VAL A 11 -3.92 -18.36 4.41
C VAL A 11 -4.21 -16.97 3.85
N ALA A 12 -4.34 -16.86 2.54
CA ALA A 12 -4.71 -15.62 1.88
C ALA A 12 -6.23 -15.43 1.93
N VAL A 13 -6.67 -14.18 2.01
CA VAL A 13 -8.10 -13.81 1.87
C VAL A 13 -8.22 -12.80 0.74
N GLU A 14 -9.11 -13.08 -0.18
CA GLU A 14 -9.34 -12.26 -1.37
C GLU A 14 -10.82 -12.26 -1.75
N PRO A 15 -11.51 -11.12 -1.84
CA PRO A 15 -12.91 -11.10 -2.22
C PRO A 15 -13.15 -11.43 -3.70
N SER A 16 -12.20 -11.14 -4.59
CA SER A 16 -12.32 -11.36 -6.02
C SER A 16 -11.97 -12.79 -6.41
N ARG A 17 -12.94 -13.51 -6.96
CA ARG A 17 -12.73 -14.86 -7.51
C ARG A 17 -11.74 -14.84 -8.68
N GLU A 18 -11.75 -13.79 -9.48
CA GLU A 18 -10.83 -13.60 -10.59
C GLU A 18 -9.38 -13.48 -10.09
N MET A 19 -9.14 -12.63 -9.07
CA MET A 19 -7.82 -12.48 -8.47
C MET A 19 -7.33 -13.77 -7.81
N ILE A 20 -8.23 -14.57 -7.23
CA ILE A 20 -7.87 -15.89 -6.72
C ILE A 20 -7.40 -16.80 -7.85
N GLY A 21 -8.10 -16.77 -9.00
CA GLY A 21 -7.74 -17.56 -10.18
C GLY A 21 -6.40 -17.20 -10.83
N GLN A 22 -5.92 -15.96 -10.61
CA GLN A 22 -4.63 -15.47 -11.12
C GLN A 22 -3.45 -15.78 -10.20
N ARG A 23 -3.67 -16.40 -9.04
CA ARG A 23 -2.59 -16.71 -8.10
C ARG A 23 -1.65 -17.75 -8.69
N PRO A 24 -0.32 -17.57 -8.52
CA PRO A 24 0.65 -18.53 -9.06
C PRO A 24 0.51 -19.91 -8.40
N ALA A 25 0.92 -20.93 -9.13
CA ALA A 25 1.02 -22.28 -8.58
C ALA A 25 1.99 -22.27 -7.38
N GLY A 26 1.56 -22.90 -6.27
CA GLY A 26 2.35 -22.94 -5.03
C GLY A 26 2.14 -21.75 -4.10
N ALA A 27 1.34 -20.74 -4.47
CA ALA A 27 0.92 -19.71 -3.52
C ALA A 27 0.12 -20.31 -2.35
N ALA A 28 0.06 -19.58 -1.24
CA ALA A 28 -0.69 -20.01 -0.06
C ALA A 28 -2.18 -20.26 -0.40
N PRO A 29 -2.86 -21.20 0.28
CA PRO A 29 -4.29 -21.40 0.09
C PRO A 29 -5.06 -20.08 0.23
N ALA A 30 -6.04 -19.85 -0.66
CA ALA A 30 -6.86 -18.65 -0.63
C ALA A 30 -8.30 -18.97 -0.26
N VAL A 31 -8.90 -18.11 0.57
CA VAL A 31 -10.32 -18.15 0.94
C VAL A 31 -10.98 -16.92 0.35
N GLN A 32 -12.10 -17.11 -0.34
CA GLN A 32 -12.88 -16.01 -0.86
C GLN A 32 -13.75 -15.41 0.24
N ALA A 33 -13.40 -14.20 0.68
CA ALA A 33 -14.20 -13.45 1.67
C ALA A 33 -13.87 -11.95 1.61
N PRO A 34 -14.81 -11.07 1.99
CA PRO A 34 -14.52 -9.66 2.21
C PRO A 34 -13.77 -9.49 3.54
N ALA A 35 -13.00 -8.42 3.65
CA ALA A 35 -12.26 -8.10 4.87
C ALA A 35 -13.17 -7.93 6.10
N THR A 36 -14.43 -7.52 5.90
CA THR A 36 -15.44 -7.28 6.94
C THR A 36 -16.14 -8.53 7.46
N ALA A 37 -15.87 -9.72 6.87
CA ALA A 37 -16.48 -10.97 7.28
C ALA A 37 -15.51 -12.13 7.05
N LEU A 38 -14.46 -12.19 7.85
CA LEU A 38 -13.45 -13.24 7.76
C LEU A 38 -13.99 -14.56 8.31
N PRO A 39 -13.98 -15.66 7.52
CA PRO A 39 -14.60 -16.94 7.89
C PRO A 39 -13.71 -17.76 8.85
N PHE A 40 -13.17 -17.13 9.87
CA PHE A 40 -12.27 -17.73 10.87
C PHE A 40 -12.76 -17.43 12.28
N ALA A 41 -12.47 -18.33 13.20
CA ALA A 41 -12.73 -18.13 14.63
C ALA A 41 -11.86 -16.97 15.19
N ALA A 42 -12.29 -16.38 16.29
CA ALA A 42 -11.49 -15.41 17.02
C ALA A 42 -10.15 -16.03 17.44
N GLY A 43 -9.07 -15.27 17.26
CA GLY A 43 -7.73 -15.72 17.61
C GLY A 43 -7.21 -16.93 16.81
N ALA A 44 -7.76 -17.21 15.63
CA ALA A 44 -7.32 -18.35 14.80
C ALA A 44 -5.85 -18.24 14.35
N PHE A 45 -5.35 -17.03 14.19
CA PHE A 45 -4.00 -16.77 13.68
C PHE A 45 -3.12 -16.06 14.70
N ALA A 46 -1.81 -16.32 14.66
CA ALA A 46 -0.85 -15.55 15.45
C ALA A 46 -0.78 -14.11 14.96
N ALA A 47 -0.76 -13.89 13.65
CA ALA A 47 -0.69 -12.57 13.06
C ALA A 47 -1.57 -12.45 11.81
N ALA A 48 -2.02 -11.23 11.50
CA ALA A 48 -2.61 -10.87 10.23
C ALA A 48 -1.75 -9.82 9.53
N LEU A 49 -1.68 -9.91 8.19
CA LEU A 49 -0.95 -8.99 7.34
C LEU A 49 -1.90 -8.42 6.28
N ALA A 50 -1.96 -7.08 6.17
CA ALA A 50 -2.66 -6.38 5.10
C ALA A 50 -1.66 -5.46 4.38
N VAL A 51 -1.45 -5.68 3.08
CA VAL A 51 -0.44 -4.97 2.29
C VAL A 51 -1.14 -4.11 1.24
N LEU A 52 -1.06 -2.79 1.37
CA LEU A 52 -1.61 -1.80 0.42
C LEU A 52 -3.05 -2.14 -0.02
N THR A 53 -3.89 -2.59 0.91
CA THR A 53 -5.26 -3.03 0.61
C THR A 53 -6.34 -2.32 1.44
N VAL A 54 -6.02 -1.83 2.65
CA VAL A 54 -7.01 -1.23 3.58
C VAL A 54 -7.75 -0.04 2.96
N HIS A 55 -7.07 0.74 2.11
CA HIS A 55 -7.66 1.88 1.41
C HIS A 55 -8.68 1.49 0.32
N HIS A 56 -8.78 0.20 0.00
CA HIS A 56 -9.81 -0.33 -0.92
C HIS A 56 -11.05 -0.87 -0.19
N TRP A 57 -11.02 -0.95 1.15
CA TRP A 57 -12.15 -1.52 1.87
C TRP A 57 -13.30 -0.51 2.01
N PRO A 58 -14.53 -0.86 1.60
CA PRO A 58 -15.69 0.02 1.75
C PRO A 58 -15.99 0.36 3.22
N ASP A 59 -15.78 -0.61 4.12
CA ASP A 59 -15.85 -0.43 5.57
C ASP A 59 -14.49 -0.80 6.20
N ARG A 60 -13.64 0.22 6.35
CA ARG A 60 -12.31 0.05 6.93
C ARG A 60 -12.37 -0.34 8.40
N ALA A 61 -13.30 0.26 9.16
CA ALA A 61 -13.43 -0.03 10.59
C ALA A 61 -13.85 -1.47 10.83
N GLY A 62 -14.83 -1.98 10.09
CA GLY A 62 -15.24 -3.39 10.14
C GLY A 62 -14.12 -4.35 9.74
N GLY A 63 -13.38 -4.04 8.66
CA GLY A 63 -12.25 -4.85 8.24
C GLY A 63 -11.10 -4.89 9.26
N LEU A 64 -10.76 -3.74 9.86
CA LEU A 64 -9.76 -3.67 10.93
C LEU A 64 -10.21 -4.43 12.19
N ALA A 65 -11.49 -4.36 12.54
CA ALA A 65 -12.05 -5.12 13.65
C ALA A 65 -11.97 -6.64 13.42
N GLU A 66 -12.24 -7.08 12.20
CA GLU A 66 -12.10 -8.49 11.82
C GLU A 66 -10.65 -8.96 11.86
N LEU A 67 -9.68 -8.17 11.35
CA LEU A 67 -8.26 -8.49 11.52
C LEU A 67 -7.89 -8.64 12.98
N ARG A 68 -8.35 -7.74 13.85
CA ARG A 68 -8.11 -7.83 15.29
C ARG A 68 -8.77 -9.07 15.89
N ARG A 69 -10.02 -9.37 15.52
CA ARG A 69 -10.78 -10.51 16.04
C ARG A 69 -10.09 -11.85 15.75
N VAL A 70 -9.62 -12.03 14.52
CA VAL A 70 -9.01 -13.32 14.11
C VAL A 70 -7.57 -13.50 14.57
N THR A 71 -6.96 -12.48 15.17
CA THR A 71 -5.52 -12.45 15.51
C THR A 71 -5.27 -12.50 17.00
N ARG A 72 -4.28 -13.29 17.44
CA ARG A 72 -3.88 -13.39 18.85
C ARG A 72 -2.79 -12.41 19.25
N ASP A 73 -1.76 -12.22 18.39
CA ASP A 73 -0.52 -11.55 18.81
C ASP A 73 -0.42 -10.14 18.20
N ARG A 74 -0.59 -10.00 16.89
CA ARG A 74 -0.42 -8.70 16.22
C ARG A 74 -1.10 -8.60 14.87
N VAL A 75 -1.54 -7.39 14.54
CA VAL A 75 -1.92 -7.01 13.17
C VAL A 75 -0.79 -6.18 12.60
N VAL A 76 -0.40 -6.45 11.35
CA VAL A 76 0.59 -5.69 10.59
C VAL A 76 -0.07 -5.16 9.32
N ILE A 77 0.05 -3.86 9.08
CA ILE A 77 -0.53 -3.23 7.90
C ILE A 77 0.59 -2.44 7.19
N LEU A 78 0.79 -2.69 5.91
CA LEU A 78 1.53 -1.79 5.04
C LEU A 78 0.55 -0.80 4.42
N THR A 79 0.76 0.48 4.68
CA THR A 79 -0.07 1.58 4.17
C THR A 79 0.79 2.80 3.81
N TRP A 80 0.20 3.79 3.17
CA TRP A 80 0.81 5.10 2.99
C TRP A 80 0.27 6.07 4.06
N ALA A 81 1.14 6.93 4.59
CA ALA A 81 0.77 7.92 5.60
C ALA A 81 0.27 9.21 4.91
N PRO A 82 -0.97 9.66 5.18
CA PRO A 82 -1.56 10.81 4.48
C PRO A 82 -0.87 12.17 4.73
N ASP A 83 -0.02 12.25 5.75
CA ASP A 83 0.80 13.42 6.08
C ASP A 83 2.17 13.42 5.39
N ALA A 84 2.51 12.36 4.64
CA ALA A 84 3.77 12.29 3.91
C ALA A 84 3.85 13.35 2.81
N ALA A 85 5.07 13.85 2.57
CA ALA A 85 5.41 14.84 1.55
C ALA A 85 6.78 14.51 0.95
N GLY A 86 7.21 15.28 -0.04
CA GLY A 86 8.58 15.17 -0.60
C GLY A 86 8.71 14.20 -1.75
N PHE A 87 7.61 13.81 -2.39
CA PHE A 87 7.67 12.99 -3.58
C PHE A 87 7.56 13.84 -4.85
N TRP A 88 8.63 13.93 -5.60
CA TRP A 88 8.75 14.78 -6.80
C TRP A 88 7.59 14.59 -7.81
N LEU A 89 7.09 13.37 -7.97
CA LEU A 89 6.01 13.08 -8.91
C LEU A 89 4.73 13.84 -8.53
N THR A 90 4.39 13.82 -7.25
CA THR A 90 3.19 14.47 -6.75
C THR A 90 3.39 15.97 -6.51
N GLU A 91 4.61 16.42 -6.22
CA GLU A 91 4.87 17.84 -5.98
C GLU A 91 4.96 18.64 -7.28
N ASP A 92 5.57 18.08 -8.32
CA ASP A 92 5.88 18.80 -9.55
C ASP A 92 4.88 18.54 -10.69
N TYR A 93 4.31 17.33 -10.74
CA TYR A 93 3.57 16.89 -11.94
C TYR A 93 2.10 16.54 -11.67
N PHE A 94 1.79 15.93 -10.52
CA PHE A 94 0.46 15.42 -10.21
C PHE A 94 0.03 15.73 -8.76
N PRO A 95 -0.11 17.01 -8.38
CA PRO A 95 -0.48 17.37 -7.00
C PRO A 95 -1.85 16.84 -6.58
N GLU A 96 -2.74 16.59 -7.53
CA GLU A 96 -4.06 16.03 -7.30
C GLU A 96 -4.02 14.62 -6.69
N LEU A 97 -2.99 13.83 -7.01
CA LEU A 97 -2.82 12.47 -6.45
C LEU A 97 -2.74 12.49 -4.93
N VAL A 98 -2.11 13.50 -4.34
CA VAL A 98 -2.01 13.64 -2.88
C VAL A 98 -3.39 13.83 -2.25
N ALA A 99 -4.26 14.64 -2.86
CA ALA A 99 -5.61 14.85 -2.35
C ALA A 99 -6.46 13.57 -2.45
N ILE A 100 -6.32 12.84 -3.57
CA ILE A 100 -7.00 11.55 -3.78
C ILE A 100 -6.54 10.53 -2.73
N ASP A 101 -5.23 10.39 -2.55
CA ASP A 101 -4.67 9.41 -1.61
C ASP A 101 -5.02 9.77 -0.16
N ARG A 102 -4.97 11.04 0.22
CA ARG A 102 -5.41 11.49 1.55
C ARG A 102 -6.87 11.15 1.87
N ALA A 103 -7.72 11.12 0.87
CA ALA A 103 -9.14 10.79 1.05
C ALA A 103 -9.38 9.28 1.25
N ILE A 104 -8.49 8.43 0.77
CA ILE A 104 -8.70 6.97 0.76
C ILE A 104 -7.79 6.20 1.73
N PHE A 105 -6.57 6.67 1.99
CA PHE A 105 -5.69 5.98 2.93
C PHE A 105 -6.10 6.24 4.38
N PRO A 106 -6.03 5.21 5.25
CA PRO A 106 -6.41 5.36 6.65
C PRO A 106 -5.41 6.26 7.39
N THR A 107 -5.91 7.12 8.26
CA THR A 107 -5.06 7.87 9.18
C THR A 107 -4.63 7.00 10.35
N ARG A 108 -3.60 7.44 11.09
CA ARG A 108 -3.18 6.80 12.33
C ARG A 108 -4.33 6.70 13.32
N GLU A 109 -5.05 7.79 13.54
CA GLU A 109 -6.15 7.88 14.49
C GLU A 109 -7.31 6.95 14.10
N GLU A 110 -7.59 6.79 12.80
CA GLU A 110 -8.58 5.84 12.32
C GLU A 110 -8.19 4.40 12.67
N MET A 111 -6.94 4.04 12.48
CA MET A 111 -6.44 2.72 12.83
C MET A 111 -6.43 2.49 14.35
N GLU A 112 -5.97 3.47 15.13
CA GLU A 112 -5.88 3.37 16.59
C GLU A 112 -7.25 3.25 17.27
N ARG A 113 -8.31 3.85 16.70
CA ARG A 113 -9.69 3.69 17.22
C ARG A 113 -10.15 2.24 17.23
N THR A 114 -9.71 1.44 16.28
CA THR A 114 -10.15 0.04 16.16
C THR A 114 -9.11 -0.94 16.70
N LEU A 115 -7.83 -0.70 16.40
CA LEU A 115 -6.76 -1.62 16.75
C LEU A 115 -6.14 -1.36 18.13
N GLY A 116 -6.41 -0.18 18.74
CA GLY A 116 -5.66 0.32 19.89
C GLY A 116 -4.35 0.97 19.45
N PRO A 117 -3.44 1.28 20.40
CA PRO A 117 -2.18 1.94 20.09
C PRO A 117 -1.38 1.22 19.00
N VAL A 118 -0.87 1.96 18.03
CA VAL A 118 -0.07 1.41 16.94
C VAL A 118 1.34 2.01 16.91
N GLU A 119 2.30 1.19 16.53
CA GLU A 119 3.65 1.61 16.17
C GLU A 119 3.73 1.82 14.66
N LEU A 120 4.23 2.98 14.23
CA LEU A 120 4.49 3.28 12.82
C LEU A 120 5.99 3.17 12.55
N ARG A 121 6.36 2.26 11.67
CA ARG A 121 7.75 2.08 11.22
C ARG A 121 7.89 2.54 9.78
N PRO A 122 8.79 3.48 9.47
CA PRO A 122 9.11 3.83 8.10
C PRO A 122 9.48 2.60 7.28
N LEU A 123 8.99 2.54 6.05
CA LEU A 123 9.38 1.54 5.06
C LEU A 123 9.92 2.27 3.83
N PRO A 124 11.22 2.55 3.76
CA PRO A 124 11.82 3.11 2.55
C PRO A 124 11.63 2.18 1.36
N ILE A 125 11.36 2.75 0.20
CA ILE A 125 11.13 2.00 -1.03
C ILE A 125 12.44 1.83 -1.78
N PRO A 126 12.89 0.60 -2.06
CA PRO A 126 14.11 0.36 -2.82
C PRO A 126 13.94 0.83 -4.27
N HIS A 127 15.04 1.28 -4.87
CA HIS A 127 15.03 1.85 -6.23
C HIS A 127 14.62 0.85 -7.32
N ASP A 128 14.81 -0.43 -7.07
CA ASP A 128 14.51 -1.56 -7.95
C ASP A 128 13.19 -2.27 -7.60
N CYS A 129 12.34 -1.63 -6.82
CA CYS A 129 11.02 -2.17 -6.48
C CYS A 129 10.28 -2.62 -7.74
N VAL A 130 9.78 -3.86 -7.71
CA VAL A 130 9.12 -4.51 -8.87
C VAL A 130 7.61 -4.47 -8.81
N ASP A 131 7.04 -3.99 -7.71
CA ASP A 131 5.59 -3.87 -7.53
C ASP A 131 5.04 -2.61 -8.22
N GLY A 132 3.72 -2.59 -8.50
CA GLY A 132 3.03 -1.56 -9.26
C GLY A 132 2.23 -0.58 -8.38
N PHE A 133 2.86 0.16 -7.47
CA PHE A 133 2.21 1.23 -6.70
C PHE A 133 2.88 2.59 -6.95
N LEU A 134 2.26 3.67 -6.49
CA LEU A 134 2.65 5.04 -6.86
C LEU A 134 4.14 5.34 -6.59
N GLY A 135 4.69 4.94 -5.46
CA GLY A 135 6.08 5.19 -5.10
C GLY A 135 7.10 4.20 -5.68
N ALA A 136 6.67 3.12 -6.34
CA ALA A 136 7.58 2.06 -6.78
C ALA A 136 8.63 2.49 -7.82
N TYR A 137 8.31 3.53 -8.60
CA TYR A 137 9.15 3.98 -9.71
C TYR A 137 9.86 5.31 -9.43
N TRP A 138 10.04 5.68 -8.17
CA TRP A 138 10.59 6.98 -7.75
C TRP A 138 11.94 7.34 -8.41
N ARG A 139 12.75 6.35 -8.73
CA ARG A 139 14.06 6.49 -9.40
C ARG A 139 14.00 6.26 -10.91
N ARG A 140 12.82 5.94 -11.45
CA ARG A 140 12.59 5.56 -12.85
C ARG A 140 11.51 6.46 -13.48
N PRO A 141 11.77 7.77 -13.65
CA PRO A 141 10.74 8.74 -14.02
C PRO A 141 10.03 8.41 -15.33
N HIS A 142 10.75 7.86 -16.33
CA HIS A 142 10.17 7.44 -17.60
C HIS A 142 9.08 6.36 -17.45
N ALA A 143 9.11 5.56 -16.39
CA ALA A 143 8.10 4.54 -16.16
C ALA A 143 6.69 5.13 -16.02
N TYR A 144 6.56 6.34 -15.45
CA TYR A 144 5.25 6.99 -15.33
C TYR A 144 4.67 7.47 -16.66
N LEU A 145 5.46 7.54 -17.73
CA LEU A 145 4.97 7.84 -19.08
C LEU A 145 4.34 6.62 -19.76
N ASP A 146 4.56 5.41 -19.23
CA ASP A 146 3.95 4.19 -19.74
C ASP A 146 2.52 4.02 -19.18
N ALA A 147 1.55 3.87 -20.09
CA ALA A 147 0.14 3.69 -19.73
C ALA A 147 -0.11 2.36 -18.97
N VAL A 148 0.66 1.31 -19.25
CA VAL A 148 0.55 0.03 -18.54
C VAL A 148 0.97 0.19 -17.09
N VAL A 149 2.08 0.88 -16.85
CA VAL A 149 2.56 1.20 -15.49
C VAL A 149 1.52 2.03 -14.73
N ARG A 150 1.00 3.09 -15.33
CA ARG A 150 -0.04 3.91 -14.69
C ARG A 150 -1.33 3.13 -14.43
N GLY A 151 -1.70 2.22 -15.33
CA GLY A 151 -2.88 1.35 -15.17
C GLY A 151 -2.80 0.42 -13.95
N ALA A 152 -1.60 0.07 -13.50
CA ALA A 152 -1.39 -0.70 -12.28
C ALA A 152 -1.46 0.16 -11.00
N ILE A 153 -1.40 1.49 -11.11
CA ILE A 153 -1.44 2.43 -9.99
C ILE A 153 -2.86 2.97 -9.84
N SER A 154 -3.60 2.45 -8.88
CA SER A 154 -5.04 2.71 -8.72
C SER A 154 -5.42 4.19 -8.62
N THR A 155 -4.53 5.04 -8.11
CA THR A 155 -4.78 6.47 -7.92
C THR A 155 -4.84 7.22 -9.25
N PHE A 156 -4.01 6.84 -10.24
CA PHE A 156 -4.10 7.44 -11.59
C PHE A 156 -5.46 7.22 -12.25
N GLY A 157 -6.08 6.06 -12.03
CA GLY A 157 -7.42 5.75 -12.55
C GLY A 157 -8.54 6.59 -11.96
N LYS A 158 -8.27 7.37 -10.91
CA LYS A 158 -9.22 8.29 -10.25
C LYS A 158 -9.04 9.75 -10.68
N MET A 159 -8.00 10.07 -11.43
CA MET A 159 -7.79 11.41 -11.97
C MET A 159 -8.73 11.67 -13.15
N ALA A 160 -9.25 12.89 -13.23
CA ALA A 160 -10.08 13.32 -14.36
C ALA A 160 -9.25 13.48 -15.64
N ASP A 161 -8.02 13.98 -15.53
CA ASP A 161 -7.10 14.19 -16.64
C ASP A 161 -5.65 14.05 -16.18
N VAL A 162 -4.87 13.24 -16.85
CA VAL A 162 -3.46 13.00 -16.55
C VAL A 162 -2.52 13.70 -17.56
N GLU A 163 -3.03 14.10 -18.72
CA GLU A 163 -2.18 14.60 -19.80
C GLU A 163 -1.36 15.85 -19.45
N PRO A 164 -1.88 16.87 -18.76
CA PRO A 164 -1.08 18.05 -18.42
C PRO A 164 0.16 17.71 -17.56
N GLY A 165 0.02 16.75 -16.65
CA GLY A 165 1.13 16.26 -15.85
C GLY A 165 2.14 15.44 -16.68
N LEU A 166 1.65 14.57 -17.55
CA LEU A 166 2.49 13.77 -18.45
C LEU A 166 3.27 14.63 -19.44
N GLU A 167 2.64 15.65 -20.01
CA GLU A 167 3.31 16.59 -20.92
C GLU A 167 4.43 17.36 -20.21
N ARG A 168 4.18 17.84 -18.98
CA ARG A 168 5.23 18.48 -18.17
C ARG A 168 6.38 17.51 -17.87
N LEU A 169 6.07 16.30 -17.41
CA LEU A 169 7.08 15.29 -17.09
C LEU A 169 7.91 14.92 -18.33
N ARG A 170 7.26 14.70 -19.47
CA ARG A 170 7.94 14.38 -20.73
C ARG A 170 8.91 15.50 -21.13
N ARG A 171 8.43 16.75 -21.16
CA ARG A 171 9.26 17.90 -21.48
C ARG A 171 10.46 18.04 -20.54
N ASP A 172 10.24 17.92 -19.25
CA ASP A 172 11.29 18.09 -18.22
C ASP A 172 12.32 16.95 -18.25
N LEU A 173 11.93 15.76 -18.72
CA LEU A 173 12.85 14.67 -18.99
C LEU A 173 13.68 14.92 -20.27
N ASP A 174 13.04 15.40 -21.35
CA ASP A 174 13.66 15.65 -22.64
C ASP A 174 14.68 16.80 -22.59
N ASP A 175 14.36 17.88 -21.85
CA ASP A 175 15.25 19.06 -21.73
C ASP A 175 16.22 18.99 -20.55
N GLY A 176 16.21 17.90 -19.76
CA GLY A 176 17.07 17.66 -18.62
C GLY A 176 16.67 18.42 -17.36
N THR A 177 15.53 19.08 -17.31
CA THR A 177 15.05 19.80 -16.11
C THR A 177 14.85 18.83 -14.95
N TRP A 178 14.22 17.68 -15.19
CA TRP A 178 14.07 16.64 -14.16
C TRP A 178 15.43 16.23 -13.57
N MET A 179 16.42 16.01 -14.43
CA MET A 179 17.78 15.61 -13.99
C MET A 179 18.44 16.71 -13.14
N ARG A 180 18.30 17.97 -13.51
CA ARG A 180 18.83 19.10 -12.72
C ARG A 180 18.19 19.19 -11.33
N ARG A 181 16.89 18.92 -11.23
CA ARG A 181 16.12 19.05 -9.96
C ARG A 181 16.25 17.81 -9.08
N HIS A 182 16.20 16.64 -9.66
CA HIS A 182 16.03 15.36 -8.97
C HIS A 182 17.14 14.34 -9.23
N GLY A 183 18.16 14.67 -10.03
CA GLY A 183 19.24 13.74 -10.39
C GLY A 183 19.98 13.13 -9.20
N GLY A 184 20.09 13.85 -8.09
CA GLY A 184 20.68 13.32 -6.85
C GLY A 184 19.92 12.11 -6.27
N LEU A 185 18.67 11.90 -6.65
CA LEU A 185 17.92 10.70 -6.26
C LEU A 185 18.49 9.42 -6.91
N LEU A 186 19.15 9.54 -8.06
CA LEU A 186 19.70 8.39 -8.77
C LEU A 186 20.85 7.70 -8.01
N GLU A 187 21.43 8.38 -7.03
CA GLU A 187 22.50 7.84 -6.17
C GLU A 187 21.94 7.12 -4.93
N ARG A 188 20.65 7.24 -4.65
CA ARG A 188 20.04 6.61 -3.47
C ARG A 188 19.64 5.17 -3.78
N ALA A 189 19.87 4.28 -2.81
CA ALA A 189 19.42 2.89 -2.88
C ALA A 189 17.93 2.75 -2.54
N GLU A 190 17.44 3.62 -1.66
CA GLU A 190 16.06 3.62 -1.16
C GLU A 190 15.59 5.04 -0.82
N LEU A 191 14.28 5.26 -0.75
CA LEU A 191 13.68 6.55 -0.43
C LEU A 191 12.46 6.37 0.47
N ASP A 192 12.37 7.15 1.55
CA ASP A 192 11.15 7.24 2.36
C ASP A 192 10.13 8.13 1.63
N LEU A 193 9.07 7.52 1.15
CA LEU A 193 7.96 8.15 0.42
C LEU A 193 6.66 8.14 1.24
N GLY A 194 6.77 7.96 2.56
CA GLY A 194 5.61 7.92 3.43
C GLY A 194 4.97 6.54 3.59
N TYR A 195 5.55 5.48 3.04
CA TYR A 195 5.07 4.13 3.33
C TYR A 195 5.45 3.72 4.74
N ARG A 196 4.50 3.09 5.43
CA ARG A 196 4.63 2.72 6.85
C ARG A 196 4.17 1.30 7.09
N LEU A 197 4.95 0.56 7.86
CA LEU A 197 4.46 -0.63 8.53
C LEU A 197 3.80 -0.20 9.84
N VAL A 198 2.51 -0.41 9.92
CA VAL A 198 1.71 -0.21 11.13
C VAL A 198 1.67 -1.51 11.89
N VAL A 199 2.15 -1.54 13.12
CA VAL A 199 2.15 -2.72 13.97
C VAL A 199 1.23 -2.45 15.17
N ALA A 200 0.13 -3.19 15.23
CA ALA A 200 -0.80 -3.17 16.35
C ALA A 200 -0.66 -4.47 17.15
N PRO A 201 -0.24 -4.43 18.41
CA PRO A 201 -0.29 -5.59 19.28
C PRO A 201 -1.75 -5.95 19.56
N THR A 202 -2.08 -7.23 19.53
CA THR A 202 -3.38 -7.73 19.94
C THR A 202 -3.20 -8.35 21.33
N PRO A 203 -3.51 -7.64 22.42
CA PRO A 203 -3.41 -8.27 23.75
C PRO A 203 -4.37 -9.45 23.78
N LEU A 204 -3.89 -10.59 24.27
CA LEU A 204 -4.76 -11.71 24.59
C LEU A 204 -5.91 -11.20 25.43
N PRO A 205 -7.17 -11.63 25.20
CA PRO A 205 -8.23 -11.39 26.15
C PRO A 205 -7.73 -11.95 27.50
N LEU A 206 -7.74 -11.11 28.53
CA LEU A 206 -7.49 -11.59 29.88
C LEU A 206 -8.40 -12.79 30.09
N ALA A 207 -7.80 -13.95 30.41
CA ALA A 207 -8.56 -15.16 30.74
C ALA A 207 -9.54 -14.80 31.85
N ALA A 208 -10.84 -14.95 31.55
CA ALA A 208 -11.90 -14.76 32.51
C ALA A 208 -11.90 -15.90 33.54
#